data_0f01c52e9a516fb7ca21aa6b544c425b
#
_entry.id   0f01c52e9a516fb7ca21aa6b544c425b
#
_cell.length_a   1.000
_cell.length_b   1.000
_cell.length_c   1.000
_cell.angle_alpha   90.00
_cell.angle_beta   90.00
_cell.angle_gamma   90.00
#
_symmetry.space_group_name_H-M   'P 1'
#
loop_
_entity.id
_entity.type
_entity.pdbx_description
1 polymer ?
#
loop_
_entity_poly.entity_id
_entity_poly.type
_entity_poly.pdbx_seq_one_letter_code
_entity_poly.pdbx_strand_id
1 'polypeptide(L)'
;MPEQRYIVNLLSEHGILDYQDRQRIARFSQSSGISLIKVLLNFGYVSRKDYQLCLKKEGYEFSDLRQEEIDMAVISQMDLKVVDRDLVLPLRMQGDELIVALADPTATADMLLISNKYGCKVKPLLVSDLDIVWLGHKLLGEKYVKAAVFDLLERDPKSSAFITFSSMQLVFIFSAIAITTVSLFLSFINTTILINILMSSFFLIAIVFKLF
;
A
#
# COMPACT_ATOMS: atom_id res chain seq x y z
N MET A 1 14.62 22.02 0.79
CA MET A 1 13.41 21.90 1.62
C MET A 1 13.74 22.37 3.03
N PRO A 2 13.57 23.65 3.35
CA PRO A 2 13.93 24.19 4.68
C PRO A 2 12.99 23.73 5.79
N GLU A 3 11.74 23.47 5.48
CA GLU A 3 10.68 23.22 6.46
C GLU A 3 10.77 21.83 7.12
N GLN A 4 11.11 20.79 6.38
CA GLN A 4 11.33 19.46 6.98
C GLN A 4 12.50 19.41 7.96
N ARG A 5 13.45 20.36 7.87
CA ARG A 5 14.52 20.52 8.86
C ARG A 5 14.02 21.07 10.20
N TYR A 6 12.89 21.77 10.20
CA TYR A 6 12.34 22.37 11.42
C TYR A 6 12.00 21.31 12.47
N ILE A 7 11.24 20.29 12.12
CA ILE A 7 10.85 19.22 13.06
C ILE A 7 12.06 18.45 13.57
N VAL A 8 13.03 18.16 12.70
CA VAL A 8 14.25 17.46 13.11
C VAL A 8 15.08 18.32 14.07
N ASN A 9 15.14 19.63 13.83
CA ASN A 9 15.80 20.56 14.74
C ASN A 9 15.08 20.61 16.08
N LEU A 10 13.77 20.77 16.06
CA LEU A 10 12.92 20.82 17.24
C LEU A 10 13.10 19.57 18.13
N LEU A 11 13.05 18.39 17.53
CA LEU A 11 13.26 17.13 18.25
C LEU A 11 14.68 17.02 18.85
N SER A 12 15.68 17.58 18.16
CA SER A 12 17.04 17.61 18.67
C SER A 12 17.22 18.63 19.80
N GLU A 13 16.60 19.80 19.72
CA GLU A 13 16.60 20.81 20.77
C GLU A 13 15.96 20.30 22.07
N HIS A 14 14.93 19.44 21.95
CA HIS A 14 14.31 18.76 23.08
C HIS A 14 15.08 17.51 23.55
N GLY A 15 16.23 17.20 22.96
CA GLY A 15 17.05 16.05 23.33
C GLY A 15 16.44 14.69 22.98
N ILE A 16 15.45 14.66 22.10
CA ILE A 16 14.73 13.44 21.69
C ILE A 16 15.46 12.74 20.54
N LEU A 17 16.17 13.51 19.69
CA LEU A 17 16.86 13.00 18.50
C LEU A 17 18.36 13.36 18.55
N ASP A 18 19.22 12.36 18.36
CA ASP A 18 20.66 12.58 18.32
C ASP A 18 21.08 13.28 17.01
N TYR A 19 22.15 14.10 17.13
CA TYR A 19 22.72 14.85 16.00
C TYR A 19 23.19 13.94 14.85
N GLN A 20 23.75 12.77 15.15
CA GLN A 20 24.22 11.82 14.13
C GLN A 20 23.06 11.23 13.34
N ASP A 21 21.94 10.95 14.00
CA ASP A 21 20.76 10.39 13.36
C ASP A 21 20.05 11.39 12.44
N ARG A 22 20.13 12.69 12.75
CA ARG A 22 19.59 13.76 11.86
C ARG A 22 20.08 13.63 10.43
N GLN A 23 21.38 13.45 10.25
CA GLN A 23 21.96 13.38 8.90
C GLN A 23 21.56 12.09 8.18
N ARG A 24 21.50 10.96 8.90
CA ARG A 24 21.08 9.67 8.35
C ARG A 24 19.64 9.72 7.87
N ILE A 25 18.75 10.23 8.72
CA ILE A 25 17.31 10.34 8.44
C ILE A 25 17.06 11.26 7.24
N ALA A 26 17.70 12.43 7.20
CA ALA A 26 17.55 13.36 6.08
C ALA A 26 18.02 12.77 4.75
N ARG A 27 19.18 12.08 4.75
CA ARG A 27 19.68 11.39 3.54
C ARG A 27 18.75 10.27 3.09
N PHE A 28 18.27 9.47 4.04
CA PHE A 28 17.37 8.35 3.72
C PHE A 28 16.03 8.85 3.18
N SER A 29 15.42 9.86 3.79
CA SER A 29 14.19 10.48 3.30
C SER A 29 14.36 11.04 1.88
N GLN A 30 15.47 11.72 1.58
CA GLN A 30 15.75 12.24 0.25
C GLN A 30 15.98 11.14 -0.79
N SER A 31 16.69 10.08 -0.44
CA SER A 31 17.01 9.00 -1.39
C SER A 31 15.82 8.08 -1.66
N SER A 32 14.97 7.87 -0.68
CA SER A 32 13.79 6.98 -0.78
C SER A 32 12.51 7.68 -1.24
N GLY A 33 12.47 9.03 -1.17
CA GLY A 33 11.25 9.82 -1.42
C GLY A 33 10.15 9.61 -0.37
N ILE A 34 10.50 9.03 0.80
CA ILE A 34 9.57 8.80 1.90
C ILE A 34 9.54 10.03 2.80
N SER A 35 8.36 10.40 3.29
CA SER A 35 8.20 11.50 4.26
C SER A 35 9.14 11.33 5.46
N LEU A 36 9.77 12.42 5.87
CA LEU A 36 10.71 12.44 6.98
C LEU A 36 10.07 11.96 8.29
N ILE A 37 8.82 12.32 8.53
CA ILE A 37 8.07 11.87 9.72
C ILE A 37 7.86 10.36 9.69
N LYS A 38 7.54 9.80 8.53
CA LYS A 38 7.41 8.35 8.38
C LYS A 38 8.72 7.62 8.67
N VAL A 39 9.84 8.19 8.25
CA VAL A 39 11.18 7.64 8.59
C VAL A 39 11.43 7.72 10.09
N LEU A 40 11.20 8.87 10.71
CA LEU A 40 11.41 9.09 12.16
C LEU A 40 10.61 8.08 13.01
N LEU A 41 9.32 7.93 12.72
CA LEU A 41 8.40 7.14 13.54
C LEU A 41 8.47 5.64 13.24
N ASN A 42 8.59 5.22 11.96
CA ASN A 42 8.56 3.82 11.59
C ASN A 42 9.89 3.10 11.81
N PHE A 43 11.01 3.80 11.69
CA PHE A 43 12.32 3.23 12.03
C PHE A 43 12.69 3.35 13.52
N GLY A 44 11.79 3.93 14.33
CA GLY A 44 11.96 3.98 15.78
C GLY A 44 13.01 4.97 16.26
N TYR A 45 13.39 5.95 15.44
CA TYR A 45 14.29 7.04 15.88
C TYR A 45 13.65 7.90 16.95
N VAL A 46 12.33 8.07 16.87
CA VAL A 46 11.53 8.82 17.85
C VAL A 46 10.27 8.03 18.15
N SER A 47 9.89 7.95 19.43
CA SER A 47 8.62 7.35 19.79
C SER A 47 7.46 8.27 19.40
N ARG A 48 6.31 7.70 18.99
CA ARG A 48 5.10 8.49 18.67
C ARG A 48 4.67 9.38 19.82
N LYS A 49 4.82 8.88 21.04
CA LYS A 49 4.48 9.61 22.28
C LYS A 49 5.37 10.84 22.45
N ASP A 50 6.67 10.70 22.28
CA ASP A 50 7.63 11.79 22.44
C ASP A 50 7.46 12.82 21.31
N TYR A 51 7.20 12.37 20.08
CA TYR A 51 6.86 13.23 18.96
C TYR A 51 5.63 14.10 19.25
N GLN A 52 4.53 13.48 19.67
CA GLN A 52 3.31 14.22 20.01
C GLN A 52 3.50 15.16 21.19
N LEU A 53 4.23 14.73 22.22
CA LEU A 53 4.53 15.58 23.38
C LEU A 53 5.39 16.80 23.00
N CYS A 54 6.37 16.60 22.11
CA CYS A 54 7.20 17.69 21.60
C CYS A 54 6.34 18.72 20.86
N LEU A 55 5.52 18.29 19.93
CA LEU A 55 4.65 19.19 19.16
C LEU A 55 3.59 19.89 20.05
N LYS A 56 3.05 19.22 21.06
CA LYS A 56 2.13 19.85 22.03
C LYS A 56 2.81 20.96 22.83
N LYS A 57 4.08 20.81 23.19
CA LYS A 57 4.84 21.89 23.87
C LYS A 57 5.02 23.11 22.99
N GLU A 58 5.08 22.92 21.68
CA GLU A 58 5.15 24.01 20.69
C GLU A 58 3.77 24.59 20.31
N GLY A 59 2.72 24.18 21.02
CA GLY A 59 1.37 24.71 20.81
C GLY A 59 0.56 24.04 19.72
N TYR A 60 1.02 22.92 19.16
CA TYR A 60 0.25 22.14 18.20
C TYR A 60 -0.78 21.27 18.91
N GLU A 61 -2.04 21.31 18.43
CA GLU A 61 -3.12 20.46 18.92
C GLU A 61 -3.35 19.27 17.97
N PHE A 62 -3.47 18.08 18.56
CA PHE A 62 -3.82 16.87 17.81
C PHE A 62 -5.31 16.60 17.92
N SER A 63 -5.95 16.44 16.77
CA SER A 63 -7.36 16.03 16.68
C SER A 63 -7.49 14.52 16.62
N ASP A 64 -8.60 14.00 17.13
CA ASP A 64 -8.98 12.59 17.00
C ASP A 64 -9.75 12.38 15.70
N LEU A 65 -9.10 11.71 14.75
CA LEU A 65 -9.66 11.47 13.41
C LEU A 65 -10.95 10.63 13.42
N ARG A 66 -11.21 9.90 14.52
CA ARG A 66 -12.43 9.08 14.67
C ARG A 66 -13.68 9.93 14.90
N GLN A 67 -13.52 11.17 15.35
CA GLN A 67 -14.61 12.10 15.63
C GLN A 67 -14.86 13.05 14.45
N GLU A 68 -14.01 13.03 13.43
CA GLU A 68 -14.12 13.89 12.27
C GLU A 68 -15.10 13.32 11.24
N GLU A 69 -15.90 14.21 10.64
CA GLU A 69 -16.74 13.86 9.50
C GLU A 69 -15.89 13.62 8.25
N ILE A 70 -16.24 12.61 7.48
CA ILE A 70 -15.47 12.15 6.32
C ILE A 70 -16.38 12.13 5.09
N ASP A 71 -15.96 12.85 4.06
CA ASP A 71 -16.62 12.85 2.76
C ASP A 71 -15.95 11.85 1.81
N MET A 72 -16.64 10.76 1.50
CA MET A 72 -16.15 9.72 0.61
C MET A 72 -15.91 10.22 -0.82
N ALA A 73 -16.64 11.25 -1.28
CA ALA A 73 -16.44 11.81 -2.60
C ALA A 73 -15.09 12.53 -2.69
N VAL A 74 -14.67 13.19 -1.61
CA VAL A 74 -13.38 13.86 -1.49
C VAL A 74 -12.23 12.84 -1.43
N ILE A 75 -12.33 11.87 -0.54
CA ILE A 75 -11.28 10.85 -0.34
C ILE A 75 -11.10 9.98 -1.58
N SER A 76 -12.19 9.62 -2.27
CA SER A 76 -12.11 8.74 -3.44
C SER A 76 -11.27 9.29 -4.58
N GLN A 77 -11.04 10.59 -4.64
CA GLN A 77 -10.21 11.26 -5.64
C GLN A 77 -8.72 11.25 -5.28
N MET A 78 -8.38 10.82 -4.05
CA MET A 78 -6.99 10.84 -3.58
C MET A 78 -6.15 9.72 -4.20
N ASP A 79 -4.89 10.04 -4.52
CA ASP A 79 -3.91 9.04 -4.90
C ASP A 79 -3.39 8.33 -3.64
N LEU A 80 -3.48 7.00 -3.67
CA LEU A 80 -3.02 6.13 -2.58
C LEU A 80 -1.54 6.32 -2.25
N LYS A 81 -0.72 6.60 -3.27
CA LYS A 81 0.72 6.83 -3.09
C LYS A 81 1.00 8.06 -2.25
N VAL A 82 0.17 9.09 -2.36
CA VAL A 82 0.31 10.32 -1.56
C VAL A 82 -0.05 10.05 -0.12
N VAL A 83 -1.16 9.33 0.14
CA VAL A 83 -1.56 8.97 1.51
C VAL A 83 -0.48 8.17 2.21
N ASP A 84 0.08 7.17 1.53
CA ASP A 84 1.10 6.29 2.12
C ASP A 84 2.46 6.97 2.25
N ARG A 85 2.86 7.77 1.25
CA ARG A 85 4.18 8.39 1.23
C ARG A 85 4.26 9.57 2.17
N ASP A 86 3.27 10.46 2.12
CA ASP A 86 3.32 11.79 2.71
C ASP A 86 2.50 11.88 4.01
N LEU A 87 1.72 10.85 4.34
CA LEU A 87 0.85 10.82 5.53
C LEU A 87 -0.13 11.99 5.54
N VAL A 88 -0.82 12.20 4.41
CA VAL A 88 -1.78 13.27 4.19
C VAL A 88 -3.08 12.69 3.64
N LEU A 89 -4.23 13.07 4.23
CA LEU A 89 -5.54 12.57 3.85
C LEU A 89 -6.58 13.70 3.82
N PRO A 90 -7.17 14.04 2.66
CA PRO A 90 -8.28 14.99 2.60
C PRO A 90 -9.53 14.35 3.23
N LEU A 91 -10.23 15.10 4.07
CA LEU A 91 -11.38 14.60 4.83
C LEU A 91 -12.71 15.07 4.25
N ARG A 92 -12.91 16.36 4.17
CA ARG A 92 -14.16 17.00 3.73
C ARG A 92 -13.97 18.43 3.29
N MET A 93 -14.93 18.95 2.55
CA MET A 93 -15.05 20.38 2.32
C MET A 93 -15.78 21.06 3.49
N GLN A 94 -15.29 22.20 3.91
CA GLN A 94 -15.92 23.07 4.88
C GLN A 94 -16.02 24.50 4.31
N GLY A 95 -17.15 24.82 3.70
CA GLY A 95 -17.27 26.03 2.88
C GLY A 95 -16.32 25.98 1.67
N ASP A 96 -15.44 26.97 1.53
CA ASP A 96 -14.45 27.05 0.45
C ASP A 96 -13.09 26.43 0.83
N GLU A 97 -12.99 25.79 1.98
CA GLU A 97 -11.75 25.19 2.48
C GLU A 97 -11.86 23.66 2.54
N LEU A 98 -10.80 23.00 2.12
CA LEU A 98 -10.64 21.56 2.25
C LEU A 98 -9.92 21.23 3.57
N ILE A 99 -10.59 20.50 4.45
CA ILE A 99 -9.96 19.97 5.67
C ILE A 99 -9.08 18.79 5.30
N VAL A 100 -7.79 18.88 5.64
CA VAL A 100 -6.81 17.84 5.31
C VAL A 100 -6.10 17.38 6.57
N ALA A 101 -6.25 16.11 6.90
CA ALA A 101 -5.52 15.47 7.96
C ALA A 101 -4.06 15.26 7.53
N LEU A 102 -3.12 15.59 8.41
CA LEU A 102 -1.69 15.42 8.18
C LEU A 102 -0.98 15.06 9.49
N ALA A 103 0.12 14.30 9.38
CA ALA A 103 0.95 13.94 10.52
C ALA A 103 2.14 14.90 10.70
N ASP A 104 2.47 15.68 9.66
CA ASP A 104 3.56 16.64 9.64
C ASP A 104 3.02 18.06 9.54
N PRO A 105 3.13 18.90 10.58
CA PRO A 105 2.66 20.28 10.53
C PRO A 105 3.45 21.15 9.53
N THR A 106 4.58 20.67 9.02
CA THR A 106 5.44 21.37 8.05
C THR A 106 5.28 20.87 6.60
N ALA A 107 4.27 20.06 6.31
CA ALA A 107 4.01 19.49 4.99
C ALA A 107 3.37 20.52 4.01
N THR A 108 3.92 21.73 3.91
CA THR A 108 3.39 22.81 3.07
C THR A 108 3.40 22.48 1.58
N ALA A 109 4.42 21.75 1.10
CA ALA A 109 4.50 21.34 -0.29
C ALA A 109 3.34 20.39 -0.66
N ASP A 110 2.99 19.48 0.23
CA ASP A 110 1.89 18.53 0.04
C ASP A 110 0.54 19.25 0.11
N MET A 111 0.39 20.23 1.01
CA MET A 111 -0.78 21.09 1.08
C MET A 111 -0.98 21.91 -0.21
N LEU A 112 0.09 22.44 -0.80
CA LEU A 112 0.03 23.15 -2.07
C LEU A 112 -0.40 22.23 -3.23
N LEU A 113 0.13 21.01 -3.28
CA LEU A 113 -0.27 20.03 -4.29
C LEU A 113 -1.76 19.68 -4.18
N ILE A 114 -2.26 19.50 -2.96
CA ILE A 114 -3.67 19.23 -2.69
C ILE A 114 -4.52 20.44 -3.04
N SER A 115 -4.13 21.65 -2.62
CA SER A 115 -4.81 22.90 -2.96
C SER A 115 -4.97 23.06 -4.48
N ASN A 116 -3.91 22.82 -5.23
CA ASN A 116 -3.94 22.88 -6.69
C ASN A 116 -4.85 21.80 -7.31
N LYS A 117 -4.84 20.60 -6.76
CA LYS A 117 -5.64 19.47 -7.26
C LYS A 117 -7.14 19.69 -7.07
N TYR A 118 -7.53 20.22 -5.91
CA TYR A 118 -8.94 20.43 -5.56
C TYR A 118 -9.43 21.85 -5.89
N GLY A 119 -8.53 22.77 -6.26
CA GLY A 119 -8.87 24.15 -6.61
C GLY A 119 -9.40 24.99 -5.45
N CYS A 120 -9.05 24.64 -4.19
CA CYS A 120 -9.55 25.27 -2.98
C CYS A 120 -8.43 25.52 -1.97
N LYS A 121 -8.72 26.33 -0.96
CA LYS A 121 -7.82 26.52 0.18
C LYS A 121 -7.78 25.27 1.04
N VAL A 122 -6.61 24.95 1.60
CA VAL A 122 -6.41 23.81 2.50
C VAL A 122 -6.33 24.31 3.94
N LYS A 123 -7.14 23.70 4.81
CA LYS A 123 -7.06 23.87 6.26
C LYS A 123 -6.46 22.62 6.87
N PRO A 124 -5.23 22.70 7.42
CA PRO A 124 -4.57 21.54 8.00
C PRO A 124 -5.20 21.14 9.33
N LEU A 125 -5.32 19.83 9.54
CA LEU A 125 -5.73 19.21 10.80
C LEU A 125 -4.64 18.23 11.23
N LEU A 126 -3.93 18.51 12.32
CA LEU A 126 -2.87 17.64 12.80
C LEU A 126 -3.45 16.42 13.51
N VAL A 127 -3.05 15.24 13.08
CA VAL A 127 -3.52 13.96 13.59
C VAL A 127 -2.37 12.96 13.75
N SER A 128 -2.62 11.82 14.38
CA SER A 128 -1.63 10.75 14.45
C SER A 128 -1.37 10.12 13.08
N ASP A 129 -0.11 9.77 12.79
CA ASP A 129 0.29 9.02 11.60
C ASP A 129 -0.48 7.69 11.47
N LEU A 130 -0.69 7.00 12.60
CA LEU A 130 -1.43 5.73 12.63
C LEU A 130 -2.91 5.91 12.28
N ASP A 131 -3.52 7.02 12.67
CA ASP A 131 -4.93 7.28 12.35
C ASP A 131 -5.11 7.53 10.84
N ILE A 132 -4.17 8.23 10.20
CA ILE A 132 -4.16 8.43 8.74
C ILE A 132 -4.04 7.09 8.02
N VAL A 133 -3.07 6.26 8.41
CA VAL A 133 -2.83 4.95 7.80
C VAL A 133 -4.06 4.04 8.02
N TRP A 134 -4.57 3.97 9.25
CA TRP A 134 -5.74 3.16 9.56
C TRP A 134 -6.98 3.58 8.76
N LEU A 135 -7.24 4.89 8.70
CA LEU A 135 -8.38 5.42 7.97
C LEU A 135 -8.23 5.24 6.46
N GLY A 136 -7.03 5.49 5.93
CA GLY A 136 -6.70 5.24 4.53
C GLY A 136 -6.96 3.79 4.14
N HIS A 137 -6.47 2.83 4.91
CA HIS A 137 -6.73 1.40 4.68
C HIS A 137 -8.22 1.05 4.80
N LYS A 138 -8.91 1.59 5.77
CA LYS A 138 -10.34 1.32 5.98
C LYS A 138 -11.20 1.82 4.82
N LEU A 139 -10.95 3.05 4.33
CA LEU A 139 -11.80 3.70 3.33
C LEU A 139 -11.38 3.39 1.89
N LEU A 140 -10.09 3.20 1.67
CA LEU A 140 -9.51 2.98 0.35
C LEU A 140 -9.03 1.54 0.14
N GLY A 141 -9.31 0.63 1.08
CA GLY A 141 -8.80 -0.75 1.08
C GLY A 141 -9.09 -1.50 -0.23
N GLU A 142 -10.29 -1.36 -0.80
CA GLU A 142 -10.60 -1.93 -2.10
C GLU A 142 -9.73 -1.38 -3.23
N LYS A 143 -9.39 -0.09 -3.20
CA LYS A 143 -8.46 0.51 -4.17
C LYS A 143 -7.04 -0.03 -3.98
N TYR A 144 -6.59 -0.24 -2.73
CA TYR A 144 -5.28 -0.85 -2.44
C TYR A 144 -5.20 -2.27 -3.00
N VAL A 145 -6.22 -3.08 -2.75
CA VAL A 145 -6.29 -4.46 -3.27
C VAL A 145 -6.28 -4.46 -4.79
N LYS A 146 -7.13 -3.65 -5.41
CA LYS A 146 -7.16 -3.53 -6.88
C LYS A 146 -5.81 -3.05 -7.43
N ALA A 147 -5.23 -1.99 -6.87
CA ALA A 147 -3.94 -1.48 -7.31
C ALA A 147 -2.83 -2.54 -7.20
N ALA A 148 -2.76 -3.29 -6.09
CA ALA A 148 -1.78 -4.36 -5.92
C ALA A 148 -1.95 -5.51 -6.93
N VAL A 149 -3.20 -5.93 -7.18
CA VAL A 149 -3.50 -7.00 -8.14
C VAL A 149 -3.19 -6.56 -9.57
N PHE A 150 -3.61 -5.35 -9.96
CA PHE A 150 -3.40 -4.86 -11.32
C PHE A 150 -1.95 -4.45 -11.60
N ASP A 151 -1.24 -3.88 -10.63
CA ASP A 151 0.18 -3.53 -10.78
C ASP A 151 1.03 -4.79 -11.07
N LEU A 152 0.75 -5.90 -10.38
CA LEU A 152 1.41 -7.18 -10.65
C LEU A 152 1.01 -7.76 -12.01
N LEU A 153 -0.27 -7.63 -12.39
CA LEU A 153 -0.76 -8.09 -13.69
C LEU A 153 -0.13 -7.32 -14.87
N GLU A 154 0.08 -6.00 -14.71
CA GLU A 154 0.72 -5.17 -15.73
C GLU A 154 2.23 -5.40 -15.82
N ARG A 155 2.91 -5.54 -14.69
CA ARG A 155 4.38 -5.73 -14.66
C ARG A 155 4.83 -7.12 -15.04
N ASP A 156 4.15 -8.13 -14.52
CA ASP A 156 4.45 -9.54 -14.79
C ASP A 156 3.17 -10.39 -14.84
N PRO A 157 2.50 -10.44 -15.99
CA PRO A 157 1.26 -11.22 -16.15
C PRO A 157 1.42 -12.69 -15.79
N LYS A 158 2.62 -13.26 -15.97
CA LYS A 158 2.87 -14.69 -15.73
C LYS A 158 2.95 -15.02 -14.24
N SER A 159 3.39 -14.08 -13.41
CA SER A 159 3.51 -14.24 -11.96
C SER A 159 2.25 -13.76 -11.21
N SER A 160 1.28 -13.16 -11.93
CA SER A 160 0.03 -12.71 -11.33
C SER A 160 -0.89 -13.89 -11.03
N ALA A 161 -1.35 -13.98 -9.79
CA ALA A 161 -2.35 -14.97 -9.38
C ALA A 161 -3.73 -14.80 -10.10
N PHE A 162 -3.92 -13.68 -10.80
CA PHE A 162 -5.13 -13.43 -11.58
C PHE A 162 -5.22 -14.30 -12.85
N ILE A 163 -4.06 -14.67 -13.43
CA ILE A 163 -4.01 -15.57 -14.59
C ILE A 163 -3.59 -16.96 -14.10
N THR A 164 -4.59 -17.78 -13.80
CA THR A 164 -4.37 -19.16 -13.31
C THR A 164 -3.85 -20.08 -14.42
N PHE A 165 -4.26 -19.86 -15.66
CA PHE A 165 -3.83 -20.64 -16.82
C PHE A 165 -3.48 -19.75 -18.00
N SER A 166 -2.37 -20.03 -18.66
CA SER A 166 -2.04 -19.39 -19.95
C SER A 166 -2.98 -19.93 -21.05
N SER A 167 -3.18 -19.12 -22.10
CA SER A 167 -4.02 -19.52 -23.24
C SER A 167 -3.58 -20.85 -23.86
N MET A 168 -2.27 -21.13 -23.90
CA MET A 168 -1.73 -22.40 -24.36
C MET A 168 -2.10 -23.56 -23.43
N GLN A 169 -2.04 -23.38 -22.12
CA GLN A 169 -2.45 -24.41 -21.15
C GLN A 169 -3.95 -24.73 -21.28
N LEU A 170 -4.80 -23.71 -21.49
CA LEU A 170 -6.23 -23.92 -21.75
C LEU A 170 -6.47 -24.72 -23.01
N VAL A 171 -5.78 -24.42 -24.12
CA VAL A 171 -5.88 -25.18 -25.35
C VAL A 171 -5.47 -26.64 -25.13
N PHE A 172 -4.39 -26.90 -24.42
CA PHE A 172 -3.96 -28.25 -24.06
C PHE A 172 -5.01 -29.00 -23.21
N ILE A 173 -5.55 -28.36 -22.20
CA ILE A 173 -6.56 -28.96 -21.31
C ILE A 173 -7.83 -29.32 -22.10
N PHE A 174 -8.36 -28.36 -22.88
CA PHE A 174 -9.57 -28.60 -23.66
C PHE A 174 -9.36 -29.65 -24.73
N SER A 175 -8.23 -29.66 -25.42
CA SER A 175 -7.92 -30.69 -26.42
C SER A 175 -7.75 -32.08 -25.78
N ALA A 176 -7.12 -32.18 -24.63
CA ALA A 176 -6.99 -33.43 -23.89
C ALA A 176 -8.36 -33.97 -23.46
N ILE A 177 -9.23 -33.10 -22.93
CA ILE A 177 -10.61 -33.48 -22.58
C ILE A 177 -11.39 -33.98 -23.82
N ALA A 178 -11.32 -33.24 -24.93
CA ALA A 178 -12.00 -33.61 -26.15
C ALA A 178 -11.54 -34.98 -26.69
N ILE A 179 -10.20 -35.17 -26.77
CA ILE A 179 -9.62 -36.45 -27.24
C ILE A 179 -10.03 -37.59 -26.33
N THR A 180 -9.96 -37.39 -25.00
CA THR A 180 -10.36 -38.44 -24.04
C THR A 180 -11.84 -38.79 -24.18
N THR A 181 -12.70 -37.77 -24.33
CA THR A 181 -14.15 -38.00 -24.50
C THR A 181 -14.46 -38.78 -25.78
N VAL A 182 -13.85 -38.40 -26.90
CA VAL A 182 -14.03 -39.11 -28.17
C VAL A 182 -13.49 -40.54 -28.06
N SER A 183 -12.32 -40.74 -27.45
CA SER A 183 -11.72 -42.05 -27.26
C SER A 183 -12.58 -42.97 -26.39
N LEU A 184 -13.18 -42.46 -25.31
CA LEU A 184 -14.13 -43.21 -24.47
C LEU A 184 -15.36 -43.65 -25.26
N PHE A 185 -15.83 -42.82 -26.18
CA PHE A 185 -17.00 -43.17 -27.05
C PHE A 185 -16.67 -44.26 -28.06
N LEU A 186 -15.44 -44.23 -28.61
CA LEU A 186 -15.01 -45.20 -29.63
C LEU A 186 -14.57 -46.54 -29.05
N SER A 187 -13.90 -46.53 -27.88
CA SER A 187 -13.36 -47.77 -27.29
C SER A 187 -13.17 -47.59 -25.79
N PHE A 188 -14.24 -47.75 -25.02
CA PHE A 188 -14.26 -47.55 -23.56
C PHE A 188 -13.20 -48.36 -22.83
N ILE A 189 -13.05 -49.64 -23.16
CA ILE A 189 -12.13 -50.56 -22.46
C ILE A 189 -10.68 -50.12 -22.68
N ASN A 190 -10.26 -49.87 -23.91
CA ASN A 190 -8.88 -49.50 -24.24
C ASN A 190 -8.51 -48.15 -23.67
N THR A 191 -9.42 -47.17 -23.69
CA THR A 191 -9.22 -45.86 -23.13
C THR A 191 -9.07 -45.90 -21.61
N THR A 192 -9.87 -46.71 -20.93
CA THR A 192 -9.80 -46.88 -19.49
C THR A 192 -8.44 -47.52 -19.07
N ILE A 193 -8.01 -48.54 -19.82
CA ILE A 193 -6.69 -49.18 -19.58
C ILE A 193 -5.56 -48.16 -19.77
N LEU A 194 -5.60 -47.37 -20.85
CA LEU A 194 -4.58 -46.34 -21.12
C LEU A 194 -4.52 -45.28 -20.02
N ILE A 195 -5.67 -44.78 -19.58
CA ILE A 195 -5.73 -43.81 -18.46
C ILE A 195 -5.12 -44.39 -17.19
N ASN A 196 -5.45 -45.64 -16.83
CA ASN A 196 -4.89 -46.28 -15.66
C ASN A 196 -3.37 -46.44 -15.74
N ILE A 197 -2.82 -46.80 -16.91
CA ILE A 197 -1.38 -46.89 -17.13
C ILE A 197 -0.73 -45.53 -16.96
N LEU A 198 -1.29 -44.46 -17.54
CA LEU A 198 -0.76 -43.10 -17.42
C LEU A 198 -0.77 -42.59 -15.98
N MET A 199 -1.87 -42.81 -15.26
CA MET A 199 -1.98 -42.43 -13.83
C MET A 199 -0.96 -43.17 -12.97
N SER A 200 -0.82 -44.49 -13.16
CA SER A 200 0.14 -45.32 -12.43
C SER A 200 1.58 -44.90 -12.71
N SER A 201 1.92 -44.57 -13.95
CA SER A 201 3.23 -44.09 -14.34
C SER A 201 3.53 -42.71 -13.72
N PHE A 202 2.56 -41.79 -13.70
CA PHE A 202 2.68 -40.50 -13.07
C PHE A 202 2.94 -40.62 -11.55
N PHE A 203 2.18 -41.52 -10.88
CA PHE A 203 2.41 -41.80 -9.45
C PHE A 203 3.80 -42.34 -9.16
N LEU A 204 4.29 -43.25 -10.01
CA LEU A 204 5.62 -43.83 -9.87
C LEU A 204 6.72 -42.79 -10.03
N ILE A 205 6.58 -41.93 -11.03
CA ILE A 205 7.50 -40.80 -11.25
C ILE A 205 7.48 -39.85 -10.05
N ALA A 206 6.30 -39.48 -9.54
CA ALA A 206 6.16 -38.58 -8.38
C ALA A 206 6.81 -39.18 -7.12
N ILE A 207 6.69 -40.50 -6.90
CA ILE A 207 7.36 -41.18 -5.78
C ILE A 207 8.88 -41.14 -5.94
N VAL A 208 9.40 -41.40 -7.13
CA VAL A 208 10.84 -41.35 -7.40
C VAL A 208 11.37 -39.93 -7.15
N PHE A 209 10.70 -38.87 -7.63
CA PHE A 209 11.09 -37.48 -7.37
C PHE A 209 11.03 -37.07 -5.88
N LYS A 210 10.22 -37.75 -5.07
CA LYS A 210 10.11 -37.47 -3.64
C LYS A 210 11.16 -38.24 -2.79
N LEU A 211 11.77 -39.28 -3.37
CA LEU A 211 12.82 -40.08 -2.71
C LEU A 211 14.23 -39.57 -2.99
N PHE A 212 14.40 -38.70 -4.02
CA PHE A 212 15.64 -38.01 -4.35
C PHE A 212 15.51 -36.50 -4.10
#